data_54d755e02108181b592181098a24d196
#
_entry.id   54d755e02108181b592181098a24d196
#
_cell.length_a   1.000
_cell.length_b   1.000
_cell.length_c   1.000
_cell.angle_alpha   90.00
_cell.angle_beta   90.00
_cell.angle_gamma   90.00
#
_symmetry.space_group_name_H-M   'P 1'
#
loop_
_entity.id
_entity.type
_entity.pdbx_description
1 polymer ?
#
loop_
_entity_poly.entity_id
_entity_poly.type
_entity_poly.pdbx_seq_one_letter_code
_entity_poly.pdbx_strand_id
1 'polypeptide(L)'
;MKSTVSALVLGLAVTTSMVSAQRAIWTTYSIPQTGTSVDFPASIFTEEAGRPDGYGQRFRTADGRADLTIQATSNVSNDSPAAFLAKKHPPARIQYKRTTPRFFAVSSYKGDKVWYDRCNFSSGLIHCVLINYPANEERDWDDIVTRISLSLRGR
;
A
#
# COMPACT_ATOMS: atom_id res chain seq x y z
N MET A 1 -61.91 35.93 22.55
CA MET A 1 -60.50 35.75 22.87
C MET A 1 -59.97 34.64 21.93
N LYS A 2 -59.24 35.01 20.89
CA LYS A 2 -58.64 34.08 19.95
C LYS A 2 -57.15 33.97 20.24
N SER A 3 -56.72 32.81 20.78
CA SER A 3 -55.34 32.52 21.05
C SER A 3 -54.67 31.95 19.76
N THR A 4 -53.77 32.68 19.17
CA THR A 4 -52.92 32.24 18.04
C THR A 4 -51.69 31.54 18.64
N VAL A 5 -51.56 30.22 18.37
CA VAL A 5 -50.40 29.42 18.69
C VAL A 5 -49.44 29.52 17.52
N SER A 6 -48.34 30.23 17.70
CA SER A 6 -47.23 30.25 16.72
C SER A 6 -46.39 28.98 16.88
N ALA A 7 -46.38 28.15 15.91
CA ALA A 7 -45.49 26.98 15.82
C ALA A 7 -44.11 27.44 15.31
N LEU A 8 -43.11 27.32 16.16
CA LEU A 8 -41.71 27.54 15.82
C LEU A 8 -41.15 26.31 15.14
N VAL A 9 -40.96 26.34 13.84
CA VAL A 9 -40.30 25.26 13.10
C VAL A 9 -38.78 25.45 13.26
N LEU A 10 -38.16 24.61 14.10
CA LEU A 10 -36.71 24.51 14.21
C LEU A 10 -36.19 23.71 13.01
N GLY A 11 -35.65 24.39 12.02
CA GLY A 11 -34.95 23.75 10.92
C GLY A 11 -33.62 23.16 11.37
N LEU A 12 -33.49 21.84 11.44
CA LEU A 12 -32.20 21.17 11.58
C LEU A 12 -31.42 21.35 10.27
N ALA A 13 -30.41 22.22 10.28
CA ALA A 13 -29.42 22.28 9.23
C ALA A 13 -28.50 21.05 9.36
N VAL A 14 -28.74 20.04 8.51
CA VAL A 14 -27.80 18.92 8.34
C VAL A 14 -26.60 19.44 7.56
N THR A 15 -25.54 19.82 8.25
CA THR A 15 -24.24 20.09 7.64
C THR A 15 -23.65 18.76 7.20
N THR A 16 -23.88 18.40 5.95
CA THR A 16 -23.10 17.34 5.30
C THR A 16 -21.67 17.84 5.18
N SER A 17 -20.80 17.36 6.07
CA SER A 17 -19.35 17.51 5.93
C SER A 17 -18.94 16.76 4.69
N MET A 18 -18.80 17.49 3.59
CA MET A 18 -18.06 17.00 2.42
C MET A 18 -16.61 16.81 2.87
N VAL A 19 -16.24 15.59 3.26
CA VAL A 19 -14.85 15.18 3.32
C VAL A 19 -14.35 15.27 1.89
N SER A 20 -13.74 16.40 1.53
CA SER A 20 -12.96 16.53 0.32
C SER A 20 -11.92 15.42 0.38
N ALA A 21 -12.06 14.41 -0.46
CA ALA A 21 -11.00 13.44 -0.71
C ALA A 21 -9.79 14.25 -1.22
N GLN A 22 -8.92 14.60 -0.30
CA GLN A 22 -7.72 15.39 -0.58
C GLN A 22 -6.92 14.56 -1.57
N ARG A 23 -6.72 15.05 -2.78
CA ARG A 23 -5.96 14.33 -3.82
C ARG A 23 -4.61 13.96 -3.24
N ALA A 24 -4.32 12.66 -3.15
CA ALA A 24 -3.05 12.18 -2.65
C ALA A 24 -1.89 12.80 -3.43
N ILE A 25 -0.89 13.31 -2.70
CA ILE A 25 0.34 13.85 -3.29
C ILE A 25 1.29 12.68 -3.50
N TRP A 26 1.61 12.40 -4.76
CA TRP A 26 2.49 11.32 -5.16
C TRP A 26 3.92 11.83 -5.36
N THR A 27 4.89 11.00 -4.97
CA THR A 27 6.32 11.22 -5.20
C THR A 27 6.99 9.91 -5.60
N THR A 28 8.18 9.99 -6.17
CA THR A 28 9.00 8.82 -6.51
C THR A 28 10.07 8.61 -5.45
N TYR A 29 10.10 7.44 -4.84
CA TYR A 29 11.22 6.98 -4.03
C TYR A 29 12.19 6.19 -4.91
N SER A 30 13.48 6.46 -4.78
CA SER A 30 14.52 5.79 -5.57
C SER A 30 15.60 5.21 -4.67
N ILE A 31 16.13 4.04 -5.06
CA ILE A 31 17.30 3.38 -4.47
C ILE A 31 18.40 3.39 -5.52
N PRO A 32 19.33 4.37 -5.51
CA PRO A 32 20.33 4.54 -6.56
C PRO A 32 21.24 3.32 -6.75
N GLN A 33 21.56 2.62 -5.65
CA GLN A 33 22.45 1.45 -5.65
C GLN A 33 21.93 0.29 -6.49
N THR A 34 20.60 0.19 -6.66
CA THR A 34 19.96 -0.93 -7.34
C THR A 34 19.14 -0.49 -8.55
N GLY A 35 18.99 0.80 -8.78
CA GLY A 35 18.13 1.35 -9.82
C GLY A 35 16.65 1.11 -9.59
N THR A 36 16.26 0.78 -8.35
CA THR A 36 14.85 0.61 -7.96
C THR A 36 14.17 1.96 -7.87
N SER A 37 12.95 2.07 -8.40
CA SER A 37 12.11 3.25 -8.19
C SER A 37 10.64 2.86 -8.03
N VAL A 38 9.90 3.62 -7.22
CA VAL A 38 8.49 3.40 -6.89
C VAL A 38 7.81 4.74 -6.67
N ASP A 39 6.65 4.94 -7.30
CA ASP A 39 5.78 6.06 -6.98
C ASP A 39 4.88 5.69 -5.80
N PHE A 40 4.81 6.56 -4.80
CA PHE A 40 3.96 6.34 -3.63
C PHE A 40 3.31 7.64 -3.16
N PRO A 41 2.14 7.58 -2.48
CA PRO A 41 1.45 8.77 -1.99
C PRO A 41 2.06 9.25 -0.67
N ALA A 42 3.03 10.19 -0.74
CA ALA A 42 3.71 10.74 0.42
C ALA A 42 2.78 11.49 1.39
N SER A 43 1.62 11.95 0.93
CA SER A 43 0.60 12.54 1.82
C SER A 43 -0.19 11.50 2.64
N ILE A 44 -0.09 10.22 2.30
CA ILE A 44 -0.72 9.10 3.03
C ILE A 44 0.32 8.41 3.92
N PHE A 45 1.47 8.03 3.35
CA PHE A 45 2.60 7.43 4.06
C PHE A 45 3.55 8.53 4.53
N THR A 46 3.19 9.21 5.59
CA THR A 46 3.84 10.45 6.06
C THR A 46 5.02 10.24 7.00
N GLU A 47 5.16 9.02 7.56
CA GLU A 47 6.18 8.72 8.55
C GLU A 47 7.17 7.68 8.04
N GLU A 48 8.45 7.93 8.23
CA GLU A 48 9.48 6.91 8.07
C GLU A 48 9.44 5.93 9.25
N ALA A 49 9.45 4.63 8.94
CA ALA A 49 9.29 3.55 9.93
C ALA A 49 10.49 2.58 9.94
N GLY A 50 11.68 3.08 9.67
CA GLY A 50 12.91 2.32 9.69
C GLY A 50 13.30 1.75 8.31
N ARG A 51 14.36 0.93 8.31
CA ARG A 51 14.91 0.33 7.10
C ARG A 51 14.58 -1.17 7.03
N PRO A 52 14.31 -1.71 5.84
CA PRO A 52 14.25 -3.15 5.62
C PRO A 52 15.66 -3.75 5.55
N ASP A 53 15.74 -5.08 5.48
CA ASP A 53 16.97 -5.75 5.11
C ASP A 53 17.35 -5.42 3.67
N GLY A 54 18.63 -5.17 3.39
CA GLY A 54 19.12 -4.70 2.11
C GLY A 54 18.98 -3.19 1.96
N TYR A 55 18.54 -2.74 0.77
CA TYR A 55 18.37 -1.31 0.48
C TYR A 55 16.90 -0.95 0.50
N GLY A 56 16.57 0.24 0.96
CA GLY A 56 15.22 0.78 0.89
C GLY A 56 14.76 1.50 2.15
N GLN A 57 13.44 1.64 2.27
CA GLN A 57 12.79 2.40 3.35
C GLN A 57 11.43 1.79 3.66
N ARG A 58 11.06 1.85 4.95
CA ARG A 58 9.71 1.59 5.43
C ARG A 58 9.03 2.91 5.73
N PHE A 59 7.77 2.99 5.32
CA PHE A 59 6.87 4.12 5.60
C PHE A 59 5.61 3.63 6.28
N ARG A 60 4.95 4.50 7.01
CA ARG A 60 3.62 4.21 7.58
C ARG A 60 2.71 5.44 7.52
N THR A 61 1.43 5.19 7.65
CA THR A 61 0.43 6.25 7.85
C THR A 61 0.57 6.85 9.26
N ALA A 62 0.13 8.11 9.45
CA ALA A 62 0.21 8.79 10.74
C ALA A 62 -0.55 8.05 11.86
N ASP A 63 -1.66 7.37 11.53
CA ASP A 63 -2.42 6.52 12.46
C ASP A 63 -1.81 5.11 12.67
N GLY A 64 -0.74 4.77 11.94
CA GLY A 64 -0.05 3.49 12.03
C GLY A 64 -0.85 2.29 11.50
N ARG A 65 -2.02 2.49 10.88
CA ARG A 65 -2.88 1.38 10.41
C ARG A 65 -2.43 0.74 9.11
N ALA A 66 -1.67 1.49 8.30
CA ALA A 66 -1.08 0.97 7.06
C ALA A 66 0.42 1.25 7.01
N ASP A 67 1.14 0.37 6.35
CA ASP A 67 2.58 0.52 6.11
C ASP A 67 2.97 0.10 4.70
N LEU A 68 4.06 0.69 4.22
CA LEU A 68 4.67 0.44 2.93
C LEU A 68 6.16 0.18 3.12
N THR A 69 6.65 -0.95 2.63
CA THR A 69 8.08 -1.22 2.52
C THR A 69 8.49 -1.21 1.05
N ILE A 70 9.47 -0.38 0.71
CA ILE A 70 10.13 -0.38 -0.59
C ILE A 70 11.53 -0.94 -0.36
N GLN A 71 11.88 -2.03 -1.06
CA GLN A 71 13.08 -2.80 -0.78
C GLN A 71 13.73 -3.31 -2.06
N ALA A 72 15.06 -3.37 -2.05
CA ALA A 72 15.82 -4.11 -3.03
C ALA A 72 16.92 -4.93 -2.37
N THR A 73 17.10 -6.17 -2.83
CA THR A 73 18.11 -7.10 -2.34
C THR A 73 18.80 -7.83 -3.49
N SER A 74 20.00 -8.34 -3.24
CA SER A 74 20.67 -9.25 -4.18
C SER A 74 20.01 -10.63 -4.17
N ASN A 75 19.81 -11.20 -5.35
CA ASN A 75 19.32 -12.57 -5.51
C ASN A 75 20.47 -13.59 -5.49
N VAL A 76 21.18 -13.68 -4.37
CA VAL A 76 22.38 -14.52 -4.23
C VAL A 76 22.09 -16.02 -4.37
N SER A 77 20.86 -16.44 -4.06
CA SER A 77 20.41 -17.83 -4.21
C SER A 77 19.94 -18.16 -5.62
N ASN A 78 19.91 -17.18 -6.51
CA ASN A 78 19.32 -17.30 -7.85
C ASN A 78 17.91 -17.89 -7.82
N ASP A 79 17.11 -17.43 -6.87
CA ASP A 79 15.73 -17.91 -6.72
C ASP A 79 14.87 -17.44 -7.90
N SER A 80 13.97 -18.32 -8.35
CA SER A 80 12.85 -17.89 -9.19
C SER A 80 11.84 -17.07 -8.36
N PRO A 81 10.99 -16.25 -9.01
CA PRO A 81 9.93 -15.54 -8.27
C PRO A 81 9.06 -16.46 -7.41
N ALA A 82 8.74 -17.66 -7.91
CA ALA A 82 7.95 -18.64 -7.16
C ALA A 82 8.70 -19.18 -5.92
N ALA A 83 9.99 -19.48 -6.05
CA ALA A 83 10.81 -19.97 -4.93
C ALA A 83 11.00 -18.88 -3.87
N PHE A 84 11.26 -17.66 -4.28
CA PHE A 84 11.40 -16.52 -3.37
C PHE A 84 10.09 -16.22 -2.63
N LEU A 85 8.94 -16.23 -3.32
CA LEU A 85 7.64 -16.06 -2.70
C LEU A 85 7.37 -17.13 -1.63
N ALA A 86 7.70 -18.39 -1.91
CA ALA A 86 7.55 -19.49 -0.94
C ALA A 86 8.37 -19.25 0.33
N LYS A 87 9.60 -18.72 0.21
CA LYS A 87 10.46 -18.35 1.35
C LYS A 87 9.93 -17.19 2.18
N LYS A 88 9.11 -16.32 1.59
CA LYS A 88 8.44 -15.21 2.31
C LYS A 88 7.27 -15.67 3.19
N HIS A 89 6.85 -16.92 3.07
CA HIS A 89 5.74 -17.50 3.82
C HIS A 89 4.48 -16.62 3.79
N PRO A 90 3.88 -16.37 2.60
CA PRO A 90 2.70 -15.52 2.49
C PRO A 90 1.57 -16.07 3.36
N PRO A 91 0.73 -15.22 3.96
CA PRO A 91 -0.44 -15.66 4.73
C PRO A 91 -1.31 -16.62 3.92
N ALA A 92 -1.83 -17.67 4.57
CA ALA A 92 -2.52 -18.79 3.91
C ALA A 92 -3.82 -18.39 3.16
N ARG A 93 -4.48 -17.30 3.61
CA ARG A 93 -5.75 -16.82 3.00
C ARG A 93 -5.48 -15.96 1.77
N ILE A 94 -4.93 -16.58 0.73
CA ILE A 94 -4.60 -15.91 -0.54
C ILE A 94 -5.89 -15.55 -1.28
N GLN A 95 -6.02 -14.27 -1.66
CA GLN A 95 -7.11 -13.74 -2.50
C GLN A 95 -6.70 -13.64 -3.96
N TYR A 96 -5.45 -13.21 -4.20
CA TYR A 96 -4.89 -13.03 -5.51
C TYR A 96 -3.44 -13.50 -5.53
N LYS A 97 -3.06 -14.20 -6.60
CA LYS A 97 -1.67 -14.62 -6.83
C LYS A 97 -1.38 -14.66 -8.32
N ARG A 98 -0.34 -13.97 -8.72
CA ARG A 98 0.24 -14.08 -10.05
C ARG A 98 1.74 -14.29 -9.94
N THR A 99 2.25 -15.31 -10.63
CA THR A 99 3.67 -15.63 -10.67
C THR A 99 4.10 -15.83 -12.10
N THR A 100 5.19 -15.18 -12.50
CA THR A 100 5.81 -15.25 -13.83
C THR A 100 7.32 -15.50 -13.67
N PRO A 101 8.08 -15.75 -14.73
CA PRO A 101 9.53 -15.82 -14.63
C PRO A 101 10.22 -14.51 -14.19
N ARG A 102 9.52 -13.37 -14.23
CA ARG A 102 10.09 -12.04 -13.95
C ARG A 102 9.55 -11.38 -12.71
N PHE A 103 8.40 -11.80 -12.20
CA PHE A 103 7.80 -11.21 -11.01
C PHE A 103 6.79 -12.13 -10.35
N PHE A 104 6.45 -11.82 -9.11
CA PHE A 104 5.20 -12.25 -8.51
C PHE A 104 4.44 -11.04 -7.95
N ALA A 105 3.13 -11.19 -7.82
CA ALA A 105 2.26 -10.33 -7.03
C ALA A 105 1.26 -11.21 -6.29
N VAL A 106 1.08 -10.95 -5.00
CA VAL A 106 0.20 -11.73 -4.14
C VAL A 106 -0.54 -10.82 -3.17
N SER A 107 -1.80 -11.11 -2.94
CA SER A 107 -2.63 -10.47 -1.91
C SER A 107 -3.22 -11.55 -1.01
N SER A 108 -3.12 -11.37 0.30
CA SER A 108 -3.59 -12.31 1.30
C SER A 108 -4.17 -11.56 2.50
N TYR A 109 -5.06 -12.19 3.26
CA TYR A 109 -5.46 -11.67 4.56
C TYR A 109 -4.52 -12.13 5.67
N LYS A 110 -4.05 -11.18 6.48
CA LYS A 110 -3.28 -11.40 7.70
C LYS A 110 -3.98 -10.72 8.86
N GLY A 111 -4.79 -11.48 9.62
CA GLY A 111 -5.65 -10.91 10.66
C GLY A 111 -6.69 -9.96 10.05
N ASP A 112 -6.73 -8.73 10.54
CA ASP A 112 -7.60 -7.64 10.08
C ASP A 112 -7.00 -6.79 8.95
N LYS A 113 -5.84 -7.21 8.41
CA LYS A 113 -5.13 -6.50 7.33
C LYS A 113 -5.07 -7.32 6.05
N VAL A 114 -5.00 -6.63 4.94
CA VAL A 114 -4.50 -7.16 3.68
C VAL A 114 -2.98 -7.07 3.69
N TRP A 115 -2.32 -8.16 3.36
CA TRP A 115 -0.89 -8.27 3.10
C TRP A 115 -0.71 -8.37 1.58
N TYR A 116 -0.20 -7.32 0.96
CA TYR A 116 0.10 -7.27 -0.46
C TYR A 116 1.60 -7.23 -0.69
N ASP A 117 2.12 -8.11 -1.55
CA ASP A 117 3.53 -8.15 -1.89
C ASP A 117 3.74 -8.32 -3.38
N ARG A 118 4.58 -7.49 -3.96
CA ARG A 118 5.06 -7.63 -5.34
C ARG A 118 6.57 -7.51 -5.38
N CYS A 119 7.21 -8.46 -6.06
CA CYS A 119 8.64 -8.42 -6.32
C CYS A 119 8.91 -8.63 -7.82
N ASN A 120 9.70 -7.73 -8.41
CA ASN A 120 10.23 -7.84 -9.76
C ASN A 120 11.69 -8.32 -9.69
N PHE A 121 12.08 -9.15 -10.65
CA PHE A 121 13.42 -9.78 -10.70
C PHE A 121 14.14 -9.31 -11.95
N SER A 122 15.31 -8.70 -11.79
CA SER A 122 16.15 -8.26 -12.90
C SER A 122 17.62 -8.17 -12.50
N SER A 123 18.53 -8.52 -13.40
CA SER A 123 19.99 -8.32 -13.24
C SER A 123 20.56 -8.83 -11.90
N GLY A 124 20.07 -9.97 -11.40
CA GLY A 124 20.52 -10.55 -10.12
C GLY A 124 20.03 -9.81 -8.88
N LEU A 125 19.05 -8.91 -9.05
CA LEU A 125 18.41 -8.15 -7.99
C LEU A 125 16.93 -8.51 -7.87
N ILE A 126 16.38 -8.31 -6.68
CA ILE A 126 14.96 -8.45 -6.36
C ILE A 126 14.46 -7.10 -5.85
N HIS A 127 13.49 -6.52 -6.54
CA HIS A 127 12.90 -5.21 -6.25
C HIS A 127 11.48 -5.42 -5.75
N CYS A 128 11.17 -5.02 -4.51
CA CYS A 128 9.89 -5.34 -3.86
C CYS A 128 9.16 -4.11 -3.33
N VAL A 129 7.84 -4.19 -3.36
CA VAL A 129 6.93 -3.40 -2.52
C VAL A 129 6.08 -4.34 -1.69
N LEU A 130 6.02 -4.11 -0.39
CA LEU A 130 5.14 -4.79 0.55
C LEU A 130 4.24 -3.74 1.20
N ILE A 131 2.94 -3.94 1.15
CA ILE A 131 1.94 -3.00 1.66
C ILE A 131 0.99 -3.77 2.58
N ASN A 132 0.84 -3.27 3.81
CA ASN A 132 -0.18 -3.76 4.75
C ASN A 132 -1.18 -2.64 5.00
N TYR A 133 -2.46 -2.94 4.89
CA TYR A 133 -3.54 -1.97 5.08
C TYR A 133 -4.80 -2.63 5.64
N PRO A 134 -5.74 -1.84 6.25
CA PRO A 134 -6.94 -2.40 6.85
C PRO A 134 -7.82 -3.13 5.83
N ALA A 135 -8.21 -4.38 6.13
CA ALA A 135 -9.04 -5.19 5.23
C ALA A 135 -10.46 -4.63 5.07
N ASN A 136 -10.98 -3.94 6.07
CA ASN A 136 -12.30 -3.29 6.00
C ASN A 136 -12.31 -2.01 5.15
N GLU A 137 -11.14 -1.53 4.72
CA GLU A 137 -10.95 -0.37 3.83
C GLU A 137 -10.42 -0.79 2.45
N GLU A 138 -10.47 -2.06 2.09
CA GLU A 138 -9.83 -2.62 0.88
C GLU A 138 -10.21 -1.87 -0.39
N ARG A 139 -11.47 -1.46 -0.54
CA ARG A 139 -11.94 -0.69 -1.71
C ARG A 139 -11.26 0.67 -1.85
N ASP A 140 -10.99 1.33 -0.74
CA ASP A 140 -10.35 2.66 -0.72
C ASP A 140 -8.86 2.55 -1.04
N TRP A 141 -8.26 1.37 -0.77
CA TRP A 141 -6.86 1.09 -1.02
C TRP A 141 -6.55 0.52 -2.41
N ASP A 142 -7.54 -0.04 -3.12
CA ASP A 142 -7.34 -0.75 -4.40
C ASP A 142 -6.56 0.09 -5.43
N ASP A 143 -6.98 1.32 -5.69
CA ASP A 143 -6.32 2.20 -6.66
C ASP A 143 -4.91 2.61 -6.20
N ILE A 144 -4.73 2.84 -4.90
CA ILE A 144 -3.46 3.22 -4.29
C ILE A 144 -2.46 2.08 -4.44
N VAL A 145 -2.83 0.87 -4.01
CA VAL A 145 -1.98 -0.34 -4.09
C VAL A 145 -1.65 -0.68 -5.53
N THR A 146 -2.63 -0.63 -6.43
CA THR A 146 -2.44 -0.87 -7.85
C THR A 146 -1.42 0.10 -8.45
N ARG A 147 -1.54 1.40 -8.18
CA ARG A 147 -0.63 2.40 -8.71
C ARG A 147 0.80 2.23 -8.16
N ILE A 148 0.95 2.02 -6.84
CA ILE A 148 2.26 1.73 -6.24
C ILE A 148 2.88 0.51 -6.92
N SER A 149 2.13 -0.59 -6.98
CA SER A 149 2.56 -1.87 -7.53
C SER A 149 3.03 -1.77 -8.99
N LEU A 150 2.24 -1.10 -9.84
CA LEU A 150 2.56 -0.96 -11.26
C LEU A 150 3.70 0.05 -11.53
N SER A 151 3.99 0.94 -10.59
CA SER A 151 5.10 1.88 -10.69
C SER A 151 6.47 1.27 -10.34
N LEU A 152 6.49 0.07 -9.71
CA LEU A 152 7.73 -0.59 -9.32
C LEU A 152 8.60 -0.90 -10.52
N ARG A 153 9.80 -0.34 -10.54
CA ARG A 153 10.83 -0.54 -11.57
C ARG A 153 12.14 -0.94 -10.92
N GLY A 154 12.95 -1.73 -11.65
CA GLY A 154 14.34 -2.04 -11.37
C GLY A 154 15.09 -2.12 -12.69
N ARG A 155 16.39 -1.82 -12.67
CA ARG A 155 17.27 -1.95 -13.84
C ARG A 155 17.79 -3.37 -13.98
#